data_51b074f7cb256ec37c7835728cd6ec45
#
_entry.id   51b074f7cb256ec37c7835728cd6ec45
#
_cell.length_a   1.000
_cell.length_b   1.000
_cell.length_c   1.000
_cell.angle_alpha   90.00
_cell.angle_beta   90.00
_cell.angle_gamma   90.00
#
_symmetry.space_group_name_H-M   'P 1'
#
loop_
_entity.id
_entity.type
_entity.pdbx_description
1 polymer ?
#
loop_
_entity_poly.entity_id
_entity_poly.type
_entity_poly.pdbx_seq_one_letter_code
_entity_poly.pdbx_strand_id
1 'polypeptide(L)'
;MSRVASVLWYAQAMASLARLVNRPRSLQEMRAIVKQRLETREERFLAAAARCIFGHPRSPYLELLRHAGCESGDLALMVRQRGLEPTLEHLRREGVYLSFDEFKGRADVTRNGRTFRFSEHDFDNPFLGAGLQMRTGGTRSRGSPVSVGLRFVEEHMSLGVHLSLAAMGAVGLPTVVWTAGLAASGGYLGWVHTGHPPVRWFTMHDPNEPSVPARNRIVHRMARVLALWRGVRLPLPEFTPLSTPEPVLATLLAQRDHRGGCVIMASPSAAVRLAALARSRGVSLRGVVFIAGGEPLTPGKAAEIRGAGAQIGSLYGFTEGGPGAVPCGDPQAPDDMHFLTCDLALILHRRPVVEVGELDSLMLTSLSTVHPKIMLNVEIDDFAMVETRRCGCPLDELGLHQHLTYLRSFTKLTGEGSTILGTDCVRILEEVLPREFGGRSIDYQLLEVEDEHHLTRLFLLVSPEVGPVDERRVLDRFIAEVRARTSQGLRMWRQAETVQVIRRHPVATPRGKILPFHTQALAAFLGAGAPGAAGLLPARPIGESAGVRPVP
;
A
#
# COMPACT_ATOMS: atom_id res chain seq x y z
N MET A 1 3.11 -24.30 17.20
CA MET A 1 2.48 -25.32 16.32
C MET A 1 2.97 -26.70 16.73
N SER A 2 2.07 -27.72 16.75
CA SER A 2 2.48 -29.11 16.94
C SER A 2 3.35 -29.60 15.75
N ARG A 3 4.13 -30.67 15.95
CA ARG A 3 4.94 -31.27 14.83
C ARG A 3 4.08 -31.67 13.64
N VAL A 4 2.89 -32.22 13.89
CA VAL A 4 1.93 -32.60 12.83
C VAL A 4 1.44 -31.39 12.06
N ALA A 5 1.06 -30.31 12.74
CA ALA A 5 0.64 -29.05 12.11
C ALA A 5 1.75 -28.43 11.26
N SER A 6 3.01 -28.56 11.67
CA SER A 6 4.15 -28.08 10.88
C SER A 6 4.34 -28.90 9.60
N VAL A 7 4.26 -30.23 9.68
CA VAL A 7 4.38 -31.11 8.51
C VAL A 7 3.26 -30.82 7.49
N LEU A 8 2.03 -30.73 7.94
CA LEU A 8 0.88 -30.38 7.08
C LEU A 8 1.06 -29.01 6.42
N TRP A 9 1.55 -28.01 7.16
CA TRP A 9 1.83 -26.68 6.62
C TRP A 9 2.89 -26.74 5.51
N TYR A 10 4.00 -27.45 5.71
CA TYR A 10 5.03 -27.61 4.68
C TYR A 10 4.54 -28.36 3.45
N ALA A 11 3.75 -29.40 3.63
CA ALA A 11 3.14 -30.14 2.52
C ALA A 11 2.20 -29.25 1.69
N GLN A 12 1.35 -28.45 2.34
CA GLN A 12 0.48 -27.49 1.68
C GLN A 12 1.27 -26.37 0.98
N ALA A 13 2.35 -25.88 1.61
CA ALA A 13 3.24 -24.88 1.01
C ALA A 13 3.89 -25.41 -0.26
N MET A 14 4.43 -26.63 -0.23
CA MET A 14 5.04 -27.28 -1.39
C MET A 14 4.03 -27.47 -2.52
N ALA A 15 2.84 -27.99 -2.24
CA ALA A 15 1.80 -28.18 -3.25
C ALA A 15 1.37 -26.86 -3.90
N SER A 16 1.22 -25.79 -3.11
CA SER A 16 0.85 -24.47 -3.61
C SER A 16 1.96 -23.81 -4.42
N LEU A 17 3.21 -23.90 -3.94
CA LEU A 17 4.37 -23.39 -4.68
C LEU A 17 4.61 -24.17 -5.98
N ALA A 18 4.39 -25.48 -5.96
CA ALA A 18 4.49 -26.30 -7.16
C ALA A 18 3.48 -25.85 -8.23
N ARG A 19 2.23 -25.55 -7.85
CA ARG A 19 1.25 -24.98 -8.79
C ARG A 19 1.70 -23.62 -9.30
N LEU A 20 2.09 -22.71 -8.40
CA LEU A 20 2.48 -21.33 -8.70
C LEU A 20 3.68 -21.28 -9.67
N VAL A 21 4.68 -22.14 -9.48
CA VAL A 21 5.89 -22.18 -10.31
C VAL A 21 5.70 -23.00 -11.58
N ASN A 22 4.96 -24.14 -11.51
CA ASN A 22 4.88 -25.10 -12.60
C ASN A 22 3.71 -24.87 -13.56
N ARG A 23 2.74 -24.04 -13.17
CA ARG A 23 1.56 -23.71 -13.98
C ARG A 23 1.38 -22.20 -14.08
N PRO A 24 2.34 -21.49 -14.70
CA PRO A 24 2.15 -20.07 -14.94
C PRO A 24 0.91 -19.89 -15.81
N ARG A 25 0.19 -18.79 -15.56
CA ARG A 25 -1.00 -18.43 -16.33
C ARG A 25 -0.63 -17.45 -17.43
N SER A 26 -1.22 -17.65 -18.59
CA SER A 26 -1.11 -16.70 -19.71
C SER A 26 -2.00 -15.49 -19.48
N LEU A 27 -1.74 -14.40 -20.19
CA LEU A 27 -2.60 -13.22 -20.18
C LEU A 27 -4.03 -13.55 -20.65
N GLN A 28 -4.16 -14.44 -21.63
CA GLN A 28 -5.47 -14.85 -22.15
C GLN A 28 -6.30 -15.59 -21.07
N GLU A 29 -5.67 -16.50 -20.32
CA GLU A 29 -6.33 -17.18 -19.20
C GLU A 29 -6.74 -16.18 -18.11
N MET A 30 -5.88 -15.19 -17.80
CA MET A 30 -6.20 -14.18 -16.80
C MET A 30 -7.35 -13.28 -17.25
N ARG A 31 -7.43 -12.92 -18.56
CA ARG A 31 -8.57 -12.22 -19.14
C ARG A 31 -9.88 -13.00 -19.00
N ALA A 32 -9.83 -14.30 -19.28
CA ALA A 32 -11.00 -15.19 -19.11
C ALA A 32 -11.44 -15.25 -17.64
N ILE A 33 -10.48 -15.35 -16.70
CA ILE A 33 -10.76 -15.34 -15.26
C ILE A 33 -11.42 -14.04 -14.82
N VAL A 34 -10.94 -12.88 -15.30
CA VAL A 34 -11.58 -11.59 -14.96
C VAL A 34 -13.03 -11.55 -15.43
N LYS A 35 -13.30 -11.91 -16.70
CA LYS A 35 -14.66 -11.94 -17.24
C LYS A 35 -15.57 -12.86 -16.43
N GLN A 36 -15.14 -14.08 -16.19
CA GLN A 36 -15.87 -15.05 -15.35
C GLN A 36 -16.16 -14.48 -13.95
N ARG A 37 -15.15 -13.85 -13.32
CA ARG A 37 -15.30 -13.30 -11.97
C ARG A 37 -16.29 -12.13 -11.93
N LEU A 38 -16.34 -11.32 -12.96
CA LEU A 38 -17.33 -10.24 -13.09
C LEU A 38 -18.73 -10.81 -13.28
N GLU A 39 -18.90 -11.83 -14.12
CA GLU A 39 -20.19 -12.50 -14.36
C GLU A 39 -20.73 -13.21 -13.11
N THR A 40 -19.84 -13.85 -12.33
CA THR A 40 -20.22 -14.60 -11.11
C THR A 40 -19.98 -13.84 -9.81
N ARG A 41 -19.90 -12.51 -9.87
CA ARG A 41 -19.46 -11.66 -8.77
C ARG A 41 -20.33 -11.81 -7.51
N GLU A 42 -21.64 -11.76 -7.68
CA GLU A 42 -22.62 -11.91 -6.61
C GLU A 42 -22.63 -13.32 -6.01
N GLU A 43 -22.56 -14.34 -6.86
CA GLU A 43 -22.47 -15.74 -6.42
C GLU A 43 -21.21 -16.00 -5.58
N ARG A 44 -20.09 -15.42 -6.01
CA ARG A 44 -18.82 -15.52 -5.27
C ARG A 44 -18.88 -14.83 -3.93
N PHE A 45 -19.50 -13.67 -3.86
CA PHE A 45 -19.75 -12.97 -2.59
C PHE A 45 -20.62 -13.82 -1.66
N LEU A 46 -21.76 -14.33 -2.15
CA LEU A 46 -22.65 -15.16 -1.35
C LEU A 46 -21.98 -16.46 -0.87
N ALA A 47 -21.18 -17.09 -1.72
CA ALA A 47 -20.39 -18.28 -1.33
C ALA A 47 -19.34 -17.94 -0.26
N ALA A 48 -18.68 -16.79 -0.38
CA ALA A 48 -17.73 -16.31 0.64
C ALA A 48 -18.43 -15.99 1.97
N ALA A 49 -19.56 -15.30 1.93
CA ALA A 49 -20.36 -14.99 3.11
C ALA A 49 -20.90 -16.27 3.79
N ALA A 50 -21.44 -17.20 3.01
CA ALA A 50 -21.95 -18.48 3.53
C ALA A 50 -20.83 -19.26 4.25
N ARG A 51 -19.63 -19.32 3.68
CA ARG A 51 -18.51 -20.08 4.25
C ARG A 51 -17.80 -19.36 5.39
N CYS A 52 -17.45 -18.09 5.18
CA CYS A 52 -16.53 -17.35 6.08
C CYS A 52 -17.26 -16.54 7.14
N ILE A 53 -18.56 -16.27 6.97
CA ILE A 53 -19.37 -15.52 7.94
C ILE A 53 -20.37 -16.47 8.60
N PHE A 54 -21.38 -16.93 7.86
CA PHE A 54 -22.47 -17.76 8.43
C PHE A 54 -22.00 -19.15 8.84
N GLY A 55 -21.06 -19.75 8.09
CA GLY A 55 -20.43 -21.05 8.40
C GLY A 55 -19.30 -20.96 9.43
N HIS A 56 -19.01 -19.77 9.95
CA HIS A 56 -17.96 -19.56 10.95
C HIS A 56 -18.53 -18.95 12.24
N PRO A 57 -18.85 -19.75 13.28
CA PRO A 57 -19.55 -19.27 14.48
C PRO A 57 -18.86 -18.13 15.24
N ARG A 58 -17.54 -17.95 15.05
CA ARG A 58 -16.75 -16.87 15.68
C ARG A 58 -16.53 -15.66 14.77
N SER A 59 -17.24 -15.58 13.64
CA SER A 59 -17.12 -14.43 12.76
C SER A 59 -17.72 -13.18 13.39
N PRO A 60 -16.97 -12.06 13.51
CA PRO A 60 -17.52 -10.79 13.99
C PRO A 60 -18.73 -10.32 13.17
N TYR A 61 -18.68 -10.53 11.87
CA TYR A 61 -19.77 -10.14 10.98
C TYR A 61 -21.07 -10.93 11.21
N LEU A 62 -20.97 -12.17 11.71
CA LEU A 62 -22.16 -12.94 12.04
C LEU A 62 -22.95 -12.31 13.19
N GLU A 63 -22.24 -11.76 14.19
CA GLU A 63 -22.86 -11.05 15.30
C GLU A 63 -23.49 -9.73 14.83
N LEU A 64 -22.84 -8.98 13.96
CA LEU A 64 -23.36 -7.73 13.40
C LEU A 64 -24.58 -7.97 12.51
N LEU A 65 -24.52 -8.98 11.62
CA LEU A 65 -25.64 -9.34 10.74
C LEU A 65 -26.88 -9.77 11.55
N ARG A 66 -26.68 -10.63 12.56
CA ARG A 66 -27.79 -11.05 13.44
C ARG A 66 -28.36 -9.89 14.23
N HIS A 67 -27.53 -8.95 14.69
CA HIS A 67 -28.01 -7.75 15.37
C HIS A 67 -28.83 -6.86 14.44
N ALA A 68 -28.51 -6.83 13.16
CA ALA A 68 -29.27 -6.15 12.11
C ALA A 68 -30.46 -6.98 11.59
N GLY A 69 -30.77 -8.16 12.18
CA GLY A 69 -31.85 -9.03 11.75
C GLY A 69 -31.64 -9.69 10.39
N CYS A 70 -30.39 -9.86 9.95
CA CYS A 70 -30.07 -10.42 8.63
C CYS A 70 -29.46 -11.82 8.77
N GLU A 71 -30.17 -12.82 8.34
CA GLU A 71 -29.69 -14.21 8.21
C GLU A 71 -29.20 -14.50 6.78
N SER A 72 -28.62 -15.66 6.57
CA SER A 72 -28.01 -16.04 5.27
C SER A 72 -29.01 -15.99 4.10
N GLY A 73 -30.25 -16.39 4.34
CA GLY A 73 -31.32 -16.33 3.34
C GLY A 73 -31.70 -14.91 2.97
N ASP A 74 -31.78 -14.01 3.95
CA ASP A 74 -32.11 -12.60 3.75
C ASP A 74 -31.02 -11.89 2.93
N LEU A 75 -29.72 -12.14 3.26
CA LEU A 75 -28.61 -11.63 2.50
C LEU A 75 -28.67 -12.08 1.03
N ALA A 76 -28.92 -13.37 0.80
CA ALA A 76 -29.02 -13.91 -0.55
C ALA A 76 -30.21 -13.32 -1.33
N LEU A 77 -31.31 -13.10 -0.68
CA LEU A 77 -32.48 -12.48 -1.28
C LEU A 77 -32.21 -11.01 -1.66
N MET A 78 -31.62 -10.24 -0.76
CA MET A 78 -31.26 -8.84 -1.01
C MET A 78 -30.31 -8.68 -2.18
N VAL A 79 -29.25 -9.50 -2.25
CA VAL A 79 -28.27 -9.46 -3.34
C VAL A 79 -28.94 -9.76 -4.68
N ARG A 80 -29.79 -10.80 -4.74
CA ARG A 80 -30.50 -11.16 -5.99
C ARG A 80 -31.51 -10.09 -6.44
N GLN A 81 -32.15 -9.39 -5.51
CA GLN A 81 -33.17 -8.39 -5.83
C GLN A 81 -32.61 -7.01 -6.14
N ARG A 82 -31.55 -6.60 -5.46
CA ARG A 82 -31.04 -5.23 -5.48
C ARG A 82 -29.66 -5.11 -6.11
N GLY A 83 -28.93 -6.23 -6.27
CA GLY A 83 -27.51 -6.25 -6.60
C GLY A 83 -26.62 -6.13 -5.37
N LEU A 84 -25.33 -6.30 -5.57
CA LEU A 84 -24.34 -6.37 -4.49
C LEU A 84 -24.14 -5.03 -3.78
N GLU A 85 -23.76 -3.96 -4.48
CA GLU A 85 -23.45 -2.67 -3.87
C GLU A 85 -24.64 -2.03 -3.16
N PRO A 86 -25.88 -2.01 -3.72
CA PRO A 86 -27.04 -1.51 -2.99
C PRO A 86 -27.35 -2.33 -1.73
N THR A 87 -27.06 -3.65 -1.74
CA THR A 87 -27.18 -4.50 -0.54
C THR A 87 -26.14 -4.12 0.51
N LEU A 88 -24.89 -3.90 0.12
CA LEU A 88 -23.81 -3.47 1.01
C LEU A 88 -24.11 -2.10 1.64
N GLU A 89 -24.63 -1.15 0.86
CA GLU A 89 -25.09 0.15 1.39
C GLU A 89 -26.26 0.03 2.36
N HIS A 90 -27.20 -0.86 2.08
CA HIS A 90 -28.31 -1.13 3.02
C HIS A 90 -27.74 -1.71 4.33
N LEU A 91 -26.92 -2.74 4.27
CA LEU A 91 -26.27 -3.34 5.44
C LEU A 91 -25.47 -2.31 6.25
N ARG A 92 -24.75 -1.41 5.58
CA ARG A 92 -24.03 -0.31 6.25
C ARG A 92 -24.98 0.57 7.06
N ARG A 93 -26.14 0.95 6.48
CA ARG A 93 -27.15 1.77 7.17
C ARG A 93 -27.76 1.05 8.38
N GLU A 94 -27.90 -0.28 8.31
CA GLU A 94 -28.33 -1.13 9.42
C GLU A 94 -27.21 -1.42 10.45
N GLY A 95 -26.03 -0.78 10.31
CA GLY A 95 -24.93 -0.91 11.26
C GLY A 95 -23.97 -2.07 10.98
N VAL A 96 -24.10 -2.77 9.84
CA VAL A 96 -23.17 -3.83 9.43
C VAL A 96 -22.02 -3.22 8.65
N TYR A 97 -21.08 -2.66 9.37
CA TYR A 97 -19.83 -2.11 8.84
C TYR A 97 -18.78 -2.01 9.95
N LEU A 98 -17.55 -1.75 9.58
CA LEU A 98 -16.46 -1.47 10.52
C LEU A 98 -15.71 -0.22 10.07
N SER A 99 -15.48 0.69 10.99
CA SER A 99 -14.51 1.74 10.81
C SER A 99 -13.09 1.16 10.83
N PHE A 100 -12.11 1.93 10.38
CA PHE A 100 -10.72 1.49 10.38
C PHE A 100 -10.21 1.07 11.77
N ASP A 101 -10.54 1.86 12.80
CA ASP A 101 -10.09 1.56 14.18
C ASP A 101 -10.83 0.34 14.79
N GLU A 102 -12.10 0.15 14.47
CA GLU A 102 -12.86 -1.05 14.85
C GLU A 102 -12.29 -2.32 14.19
N PHE A 103 -11.99 -2.26 12.90
CA PHE A 103 -11.37 -3.37 12.16
C PHE A 103 -9.96 -3.71 12.66
N LYS A 104 -9.25 -2.71 13.18
CA LYS A 104 -7.94 -2.88 13.82
C LYS A 104 -8.01 -3.25 15.31
N GLY A 105 -9.23 -3.46 15.84
CA GLY A 105 -9.42 -3.79 17.26
C GLY A 105 -8.94 -2.71 18.23
N ARG A 106 -8.97 -1.44 17.79
CA ARG A 106 -8.55 -0.26 18.56
C ARG A 106 -9.72 0.43 19.24
N ALA A 107 -10.90 0.23 18.71
CA ALA A 107 -12.15 0.75 19.24
C ALA A 107 -13.17 -0.38 19.32
N ASP A 108 -14.03 -0.32 20.36
CA ASP A 108 -15.17 -1.20 20.47
C ASP A 108 -16.23 -0.83 19.40
N VAL A 109 -16.90 -1.83 18.87
CA VAL A 109 -17.98 -1.63 17.87
C VAL A 109 -19.29 -1.40 18.61
N THR A 110 -19.85 -0.19 18.52
CA THR A 110 -21.15 0.12 19.15
C THR A 110 -22.20 0.38 18.07
N ARG A 111 -23.29 -0.41 18.09
CA ARG A 111 -24.42 -0.30 17.14
C ARG A 111 -25.73 -0.38 17.90
N ASN A 112 -26.60 0.60 17.71
CA ASN A 112 -27.93 0.65 18.32
C ASN A 112 -27.92 0.32 19.83
N GLY A 113 -26.97 0.90 20.60
CA GLY A 113 -26.84 0.70 22.04
C GLY A 113 -26.18 -0.61 22.48
N ARG A 114 -25.85 -1.51 21.55
CA ARG A 114 -25.09 -2.73 21.84
C ARG A 114 -23.61 -2.54 21.48
N THR A 115 -22.72 -2.97 22.39
CA THR A 115 -21.27 -2.92 22.19
C THR A 115 -20.74 -4.33 21.97
N PHE A 116 -19.94 -4.48 20.91
CA PHE A 116 -19.23 -5.68 20.55
C PHE A 116 -17.72 -5.41 20.70
N ARG A 117 -16.96 -6.42 21.13
CA ARG A 117 -15.53 -6.34 21.30
C ARG A 117 -14.84 -7.33 20.40
N PHE A 118 -14.12 -6.82 19.41
CA PHE A 118 -13.38 -7.61 18.46
C PHE A 118 -11.88 -7.25 18.52
N SER A 119 -11.06 -8.24 18.28
CA SER A 119 -9.64 -8.04 18.03
C SER A 119 -9.35 -8.06 16.53
N GLU A 120 -8.24 -7.46 16.10
CA GLU A 120 -7.81 -7.49 14.70
C GLU A 120 -7.71 -8.92 14.13
N HIS A 121 -7.42 -9.92 14.98
CA HIS A 121 -7.29 -11.32 14.58
C HIS A 121 -8.62 -12.05 14.36
N ASP A 122 -9.71 -11.52 14.89
CA ASP A 122 -11.03 -12.13 14.67
C ASP A 122 -11.51 -11.99 13.21
N PHE A 123 -10.89 -11.07 12.46
CA PHE A 123 -11.13 -10.88 11.02
C PHE A 123 -10.19 -11.71 10.14
N ASP A 124 -9.24 -12.44 10.71
CA ASP A 124 -8.37 -13.33 9.94
C ASP A 124 -9.20 -14.43 9.27
N ASN A 125 -8.88 -14.73 8.02
CA ASN A 125 -9.58 -15.79 7.31
C ASN A 125 -9.22 -17.17 7.92
N PRO A 126 -10.20 -17.88 8.51
CA PRO A 126 -9.94 -19.17 9.18
C PRO A 126 -9.57 -20.29 8.21
N PHE A 127 -9.78 -20.11 6.90
CA PHE A 127 -9.55 -21.10 5.86
C PHE A 127 -8.26 -20.87 5.08
N LEU A 128 -7.39 -19.96 5.54
CA LEU A 128 -6.07 -19.78 4.94
C LEU A 128 -5.22 -21.03 5.12
N GLY A 129 -4.71 -21.56 4.01
CA GLY A 129 -3.69 -22.59 4.02
C GLY A 129 -2.29 -22.05 4.32
N ALA A 130 -1.26 -22.82 3.94
CA ALA A 130 0.12 -22.37 4.04
C ALA A 130 0.35 -21.05 3.29
N GLY A 131 1.15 -20.15 3.87
CA GLY A 131 1.34 -18.81 3.33
C GLY A 131 2.55 -18.07 3.90
N LEU A 132 2.67 -16.84 3.44
CA LEU A 132 3.67 -15.88 3.87
C LEU A 132 3.16 -15.11 5.10
N GLN A 133 4.08 -14.65 5.92
CA GLN A 133 3.81 -13.68 6.97
C GLN A 133 4.19 -12.31 6.42
N MET A 134 3.20 -11.49 6.16
CA MET A 134 3.37 -10.07 5.82
C MET A 134 3.09 -9.22 7.06
N ARG A 135 3.52 -7.98 7.03
CA ARG A 135 3.18 -7.00 8.06
C ARG A 135 2.48 -5.83 7.42
N THR A 136 1.41 -5.38 8.06
CA THR A 136 0.78 -4.11 7.64
C THR A 136 1.74 -2.95 7.88
N GLY A 137 1.71 -1.94 7.04
CA GLY A 137 2.45 -0.70 7.24
C GLY A 137 1.94 0.15 8.41
N GLY A 138 1.02 -0.34 9.21
CA GLY A 138 0.36 0.41 10.28
C GLY A 138 0.98 0.18 11.66
N THR A 139 0.86 1.03 12.59
CA THR A 139 1.84 1.68 13.41
C THR A 139 1.52 1.89 14.88
N ARG A 140 0.45 1.34 15.45
CA ARG A 140 0.30 1.31 16.92
C ARG A 140 0.95 0.07 17.56
N SER A 141 1.50 -0.80 16.75
CA SER A 141 2.28 -1.97 17.15
C SER A 141 3.33 -2.22 16.08
N ARG A 142 4.24 -3.16 16.29
CA ARG A 142 5.28 -3.59 15.33
C ARG A 142 4.76 -4.03 13.94
N GLY A 143 3.66 -3.42 13.44
CA GLY A 143 2.88 -3.84 12.28
C GLY A 143 2.18 -5.17 12.56
N SER A 144 0.87 -5.23 12.41
CA SER A 144 0.14 -6.49 12.64
C SER A 144 0.59 -7.55 11.64
N PRO A 145 0.98 -8.74 12.10
CA PRO A 145 1.29 -9.83 11.20
C PRO A 145 0.00 -10.27 10.48
N VAL A 146 0.02 -10.27 9.16
CA VAL A 146 -1.07 -10.80 8.33
C VAL A 146 -0.57 -12.04 7.62
N SER A 147 -1.29 -13.14 7.76
CA SER A 147 -1.02 -14.36 7.03
C SER A 147 -1.60 -14.26 5.62
N VAL A 148 -0.76 -14.32 4.60
CA VAL A 148 -1.16 -14.28 3.19
C VAL A 148 -1.01 -15.67 2.60
N GLY A 149 -2.12 -16.34 2.33
CA GLY A 149 -2.12 -17.69 1.76
C GLY A 149 -1.50 -17.74 0.36
N LEU A 150 -0.78 -18.81 0.03
CA LEU A 150 -0.19 -18.96 -1.31
C LEU A 150 -1.26 -19.05 -2.42
N ARG A 151 -2.47 -19.53 -2.10
CA ARG A 151 -3.59 -19.45 -3.04
C ARG A 151 -4.01 -18.03 -3.35
N PHE A 152 -3.96 -17.13 -2.38
CA PHE A 152 -4.21 -15.72 -2.62
C PHE A 152 -3.15 -15.10 -3.53
N VAL A 153 -1.88 -15.47 -3.36
CA VAL A 153 -0.81 -15.04 -4.27
C VAL A 153 -1.08 -15.55 -5.69
N GLU A 154 -1.44 -16.83 -5.83
CA GLU A 154 -1.77 -17.44 -7.12
C GLU A 154 -2.99 -16.80 -7.79
N GLU A 155 -4.06 -16.53 -7.05
CA GLU A 155 -5.35 -16.12 -7.61
C GLU A 155 -5.52 -14.61 -7.76
N HIS A 156 -4.95 -13.79 -6.83
CA HIS A 156 -5.18 -12.34 -6.78
C HIS A 156 -3.92 -11.53 -7.02
N MET A 157 -2.79 -11.83 -6.36
CA MET A 157 -1.60 -11.03 -6.57
C MET A 157 -1.05 -11.16 -7.99
N SER A 158 -1.05 -12.38 -8.55
CA SER A 158 -0.65 -12.59 -9.94
C SER A 158 -1.60 -11.91 -10.93
N LEU A 159 -2.90 -11.85 -10.63
CA LEU A 159 -3.88 -11.14 -11.46
C LEU A 159 -3.54 -9.65 -11.55
N GLY A 160 -3.27 -9.00 -10.42
CA GLY A 160 -2.86 -7.59 -10.40
C GLY A 160 -1.61 -7.34 -11.24
N VAL A 161 -0.63 -8.24 -11.20
CA VAL A 161 0.58 -8.16 -12.05
C VAL A 161 0.22 -8.25 -13.53
N HIS A 162 -0.54 -9.28 -13.94
CA HIS A 162 -0.92 -9.45 -15.34
C HIS A 162 -1.70 -8.26 -15.91
N LEU A 163 -2.67 -7.77 -15.14
CA LEU A 163 -3.48 -6.63 -15.56
C LEU A 163 -2.65 -5.34 -15.65
N SER A 164 -1.72 -5.13 -14.71
CA SER A 164 -0.80 -3.99 -14.78
C SER A 164 0.09 -4.04 -16.03
N LEU A 165 0.64 -5.21 -16.35
CA LEU A 165 1.44 -5.41 -17.56
C LEU A 165 0.61 -5.19 -18.83
N ALA A 166 -0.62 -5.68 -18.87
CA ALA A 166 -1.52 -5.51 -20.01
C ALA A 166 -1.89 -4.05 -20.22
N ALA A 167 -2.25 -3.34 -19.14
CA ALA A 167 -2.60 -1.92 -19.20
C ALA A 167 -1.44 -1.05 -19.72
N MET A 168 -0.22 -1.36 -19.25
CA MET A 168 0.98 -0.60 -19.61
C MET A 168 1.63 -1.03 -20.94
N GLY A 169 1.03 -1.99 -21.68
CA GLY A 169 1.62 -2.52 -22.91
C GLY A 169 2.97 -3.21 -22.71
N ALA A 170 3.22 -3.75 -21.52
CA ALA A 170 4.52 -4.23 -21.08
C ALA A 170 4.62 -5.76 -20.93
N VAL A 171 3.65 -6.48 -21.50
CA VAL A 171 3.63 -7.96 -21.48
C VAL A 171 4.85 -8.51 -22.20
N GLY A 172 5.56 -9.44 -21.57
CA GLY A 172 6.75 -10.08 -22.13
C GLY A 172 8.07 -9.33 -21.95
N LEU A 173 8.02 -8.08 -21.46
CA LEU A 173 9.25 -7.35 -21.12
C LEU A 173 9.92 -7.92 -19.87
N PRO A 174 11.27 -7.91 -19.81
CA PRO A 174 11.99 -8.30 -18.61
C PRO A 174 11.63 -7.40 -17.44
N THR A 175 11.45 -8.01 -16.28
CA THR A 175 11.02 -7.29 -15.07
C THR A 175 12.13 -7.21 -14.05
N VAL A 176 12.28 -6.04 -13.46
CA VAL A 176 13.12 -5.76 -12.29
C VAL A 176 12.20 -5.42 -11.11
N VAL A 177 12.52 -5.89 -9.93
CA VAL A 177 11.80 -5.52 -8.69
C VAL A 177 12.76 -4.78 -7.77
N TRP A 178 12.33 -3.61 -7.28
CA TRP A 178 13.05 -2.85 -6.27
C TRP A 178 12.07 -2.36 -5.19
N THR A 179 11.96 -3.12 -4.12
CA THR A 179 10.93 -2.93 -3.09
C THR A 179 11.52 -3.06 -1.68
N ALA A 180 10.70 -2.77 -0.68
CA ALA A 180 11.09 -2.78 0.74
C ALA A 180 11.59 -4.15 1.28
N GLY A 181 11.69 -5.18 0.46
CA GLY A 181 12.31 -6.46 0.85
C GLY A 181 11.33 -7.63 0.96
N LEU A 182 11.74 -8.67 1.69
CA LEU A 182 11.00 -9.93 1.86
C LEU A 182 9.59 -9.76 2.47
N ALA A 183 9.30 -8.62 3.09
CA ALA A 183 7.93 -8.29 3.51
C ALA A 183 6.97 -8.11 2.33
N ALA A 184 7.50 -7.75 1.14
CA ALA A 184 6.75 -7.62 -0.11
C ALA A 184 6.81 -8.90 -0.98
N SER A 185 7.21 -10.03 -0.41
CA SER A 185 7.47 -11.27 -1.13
C SER A 185 6.23 -11.89 -1.82
N GLY A 186 5.02 -11.55 -1.35
CA GLY A 186 3.79 -11.95 -2.04
C GLY A 186 3.73 -11.38 -3.46
N GLY A 187 4.07 -10.10 -3.65
CA GLY A 187 4.16 -9.47 -4.97
C GLY A 187 5.18 -10.16 -5.87
N TYR A 188 6.39 -10.44 -5.34
CA TYR A 188 7.42 -11.16 -6.08
C TYR A 188 6.95 -12.55 -6.58
N LEU A 189 6.30 -13.34 -5.71
CA LEU A 189 5.75 -14.64 -6.13
C LEU A 189 4.60 -14.48 -7.13
N GLY A 190 3.83 -13.40 -7.08
CA GLY A 190 2.84 -13.07 -8.11
C GLY A 190 3.49 -12.91 -9.48
N TRP A 191 4.66 -12.25 -9.57
CA TRP A 191 5.45 -12.15 -10.79
C TRP A 191 5.94 -13.53 -11.30
N VAL A 192 6.38 -14.41 -10.39
CA VAL A 192 6.80 -15.77 -10.78
C VAL A 192 5.67 -16.53 -11.48
N HIS A 193 4.42 -16.34 -11.02
CA HIS A 193 3.25 -17.01 -11.61
C HIS A 193 2.86 -16.48 -13.00
N THR A 194 3.39 -15.35 -13.44
CA THR A 194 3.18 -14.88 -14.83
C THR A 194 3.95 -15.67 -15.88
N GLY A 195 4.84 -16.57 -15.49
CA GLY A 195 5.76 -17.26 -16.39
C GLY A 195 6.99 -16.43 -16.78
N HIS A 196 7.01 -15.16 -16.39
CA HIS A 196 8.12 -14.22 -16.62
C HIS A 196 8.65 -13.71 -15.27
N PRO A 197 9.38 -14.54 -14.51
CA PRO A 197 9.93 -14.14 -13.23
C PRO A 197 10.87 -12.94 -13.39
N PRO A 198 10.97 -12.08 -12.37
CA PRO A 198 11.90 -10.96 -12.41
C PRO A 198 13.33 -11.42 -12.70
N VAL A 199 14.03 -10.68 -13.57
CA VAL A 199 15.43 -10.95 -13.92
C VAL A 199 16.39 -10.55 -12.80
N ARG A 200 16.02 -9.52 -12.01
CA ARG A 200 16.73 -9.05 -10.82
C ARG A 200 15.73 -8.66 -9.74
N TRP A 201 16.11 -8.90 -8.50
CA TRP A 201 15.35 -8.49 -7.33
C TRP A 201 16.22 -7.71 -6.37
N PHE A 202 16.04 -6.41 -6.35
CA PHE A 202 16.68 -5.50 -5.41
C PHE A 202 15.79 -5.26 -4.20
N THR A 203 16.38 -5.15 -3.02
CA THR A 203 15.69 -4.89 -1.76
C THR A 203 16.28 -3.69 -1.05
N MET A 204 15.42 -2.82 -0.52
CA MET A 204 15.83 -1.64 0.24
C MET A 204 16.22 -1.99 1.68
N HIS A 205 15.92 -3.20 2.14
CA HIS A 205 16.33 -3.77 3.44
C HIS A 205 17.20 -4.99 3.24
N ASP A 206 18.13 -5.19 4.18
CA ASP A 206 18.95 -6.40 4.17
C ASP A 206 18.05 -7.64 4.32
N PRO A 207 18.05 -8.56 3.35
CA PRO A 207 17.24 -9.78 3.39
C PRO A 207 17.66 -10.73 4.53
N ASN A 208 18.84 -10.57 5.10
CA ASN A 208 19.37 -11.39 6.19
C ASN A 208 18.99 -10.88 7.58
N GLU A 209 18.29 -9.76 7.66
CA GLU A 209 17.89 -9.22 8.96
C GLU A 209 17.04 -10.19 9.80
N PRO A 210 17.24 -10.19 11.15
CA PRO A 210 16.43 -11.03 12.05
C PRO A 210 14.94 -10.73 12.01
N SER A 211 14.55 -9.53 11.58
CA SER A 211 13.15 -9.10 11.48
C SER A 211 12.35 -9.83 10.39
N VAL A 212 13.03 -10.48 9.42
CA VAL A 212 12.40 -11.25 8.36
C VAL A 212 11.92 -12.59 8.90
N PRO A 213 10.60 -12.93 8.80
CA PRO A 213 10.09 -14.19 9.30
C PRO A 213 10.78 -15.40 8.65
N ALA A 214 11.23 -16.35 9.48
CA ALA A 214 11.91 -17.57 8.99
C ALA A 214 11.07 -18.34 7.95
N ARG A 215 9.74 -18.34 8.12
CA ARG A 215 8.81 -18.97 7.16
C ARG A 215 8.92 -18.37 5.77
N ASN A 216 9.04 -17.04 5.63
CA ASN A 216 9.19 -16.40 4.33
C ASN A 216 10.50 -16.85 3.65
N ARG A 217 11.60 -16.93 4.41
CA ARG A 217 12.88 -17.44 3.87
C ARG A 217 12.77 -18.88 3.39
N ILE A 218 12.04 -19.73 4.13
CA ILE A 218 11.81 -21.13 3.74
C ILE A 218 10.97 -21.20 2.46
N VAL A 219 9.85 -20.48 2.41
CA VAL A 219 8.97 -20.43 1.22
C VAL A 219 9.76 -20.01 -0.03
N HIS A 220 10.60 -18.99 0.07
CA HIS A 220 11.45 -18.55 -1.05
C HIS A 220 12.49 -19.60 -1.46
N ARG A 221 13.12 -20.28 -0.50
CA ARG A 221 14.05 -21.38 -0.81
C ARG A 221 13.34 -22.53 -1.54
N MET A 222 12.16 -22.91 -1.05
CA MET A 222 11.34 -23.96 -1.68
C MET A 222 10.93 -23.55 -3.11
N ALA A 223 10.45 -22.30 -3.31
CA ALA A 223 10.10 -21.79 -4.63
C ALA A 223 11.29 -21.85 -5.60
N ARG A 224 12.49 -21.47 -5.13
CA ARG A 224 13.71 -21.52 -5.95
C ARG A 224 14.11 -22.94 -6.35
N VAL A 225 14.06 -23.89 -5.41
CA VAL A 225 14.37 -25.29 -5.72
C VAL A 225 13.40 -25.84 -6.76
N LEU A 226 12.09 -25.57 -6.59
CA LEU A 226 11.07 -25.99 -7.56
C LEU A 226 11.27 -25.35 -8.93
N ALA A 227 11.62 -24.05 -8.97
CA ALA A 227 11.89 -23.34 -10.22
C ALA A 227 13.12 -23.90 -10.94
N LEU A 228 14.20 -24.22 -10.20
CA LEU A 228 15.41 -24.81 -10.76
C LEU A 228 15.13 -26.18 -11.44
N TRP A 229 14.26 -27.00 -10.88
CA TRP A 229 13.84 -28.27 -11.51
C TRP A 229 13.13 -28.08 -12.86
N ARG A 230 12.61 -26.85 -13.08
CA ARG A 230 11.97 -26.43 -14.35
C ARG A 230 12.93 -25.64 -15.26
N GLY A 231 14.21 -25.58 -14.92
CA GLY A 231 15.19 -24.76 -15.65
C GLY A 231 15.04 -23.24 -15.47
N VAL A 232 14.18 -22.82 -14.54
CA VAL A 232 13.95 -21.39 -14.24
C VAL A 232 14.81 -20.97 -13.07
N ARG A 233 15.63 -19.93 -13.26
CA ARG A 233 16.44 -19.33 -12.20
C ARG A 233 15.72 -18.14 -11.58
N LEU A 234 15.31 -18.26 -10.33
CA LEU A 234 14.77 -17.15 -9.56
C LEU A 234 15.91 -16.36 -8.91
N PRO A 235 15.99 -15.03 -9.10
CA PRO A 235 17.05 -14.21 -8.50
C PRO A 235 16.96 -14.22 -6.98
N LEU A 236 18.12 -14.04 -6.35
CA LEU A 236 18.20 -13.72 -4.93
C LEU A 236 17.92 -12.23 -4.70
N PRO A 237 17.35 -11.86 -3.54
CA PRO A 237 17.23 -10.46 -3.18
C PRO A 237 18.62 -9.85 -2.95
N GLU A 238 18.91 -8.75 -3.62
CA GLU A 238 20.15 -7.99 -3.50
C GLU A 238 19.88 -6.71 -2.70
N PHE A 239 20.59 -6.53 -1.61
CA PHE A 239 20.44 -5.32 -0.81
C PHE A 239 20.96 -4.11 -1.60
N THR A 240 20.04 -3.16 -1.86
CA THR A 240 20.33 -1.94 -2.60
C THR A 240 19.49 -0.82 -1.97
N PRO A 241 20.09 -0.02 -1.08
CA PRO A 241 19.37 1.05 -0.40
C PRO A 241 18.99 2.18 -1.36
N LEU A 242 18.02 3.02 -0.96
CA LEU A 242 17.57 4.16 -1.74
C LEU A 242 18.68 5.18 -2.05
N SER A 243 19.70 5.25 -1.21
CA SER A 243 20.86 6.14 -1.38
C SER A 243 21.83 5.70 -2.48
N THR A 244 21.75 4.46 -2.96
CA THR A 244 22.64 3.91 -4.00
C THR A 244 21.84 3.25 -5.12
N PRO A 245 21.08 4.02 -5.92
CA PRO A 245 20.21 3.50 -6.98
C PRO A 245 20.97 3.03 -8.23
N GLU A 246 22.30 3.23 -8.30
CA GLU A 246 23.13 2.97 -9.46
C GLU A 246 23.05 1.53 -10.00
N PRO A 247 23.08 0.45 -9.16
CA PRO A 247 22.96 -0.92 -9.65
C PRO A 247 21.61 -1.19 -10.30
N VAL A 248 20.54 -0.55 -9.78
CA VAL A 248 19.20 -0.67 -10.35
C VAL A 248 19.17 0.01 -11.71
N LEU A 249 19.62 1.26 -11.80
CA LEU A 249 19.68 2.00 -13.07
C LEU A 249 20.50 1.24 -14.13
N ALA A 250 21.70 0.77 -13.79
CA ALA A 250 22.53 -0.01 -14.70
C ALA A 250 21.82 -1.26 -15.23
N THR A 251 21.08 -1.96 -14.35
CA THR A 251 20.28 -3.13 -14.75
C THR A 251 19.16 -2.75 -15.71
N LEU A 252 18.43 -1.66 -15.44
CA LEU A 252 17.35 -1.18 -16.31
C LEU A 252 17.85 -0.84 -17.70
N LEU A 253 18.95 -0.10 -17.78
CA LEU A 253 19.56 0.28 -19.05
C LEU A 253 20.02 -0.94 -19.84
N ALA A 254 20.70 -1.89 -19.18
CA ALA A 254 21.14 -3.13 -19.82
C ALA A 254 19.98 -3.97 -20.34
N GLN A 255 18.89 -4.12 -19.56
CA GLN A 255 17.70 -4.86 -20.01
C GLN A 255 16.99 -4.16 -21.16
N ARG A 256 16.82 -2.84 -21.07
CA ARG A 256 16.23 -2.03 -22.13
C ARG A 256 17.01 -2.18 -23.45
N ASP A 257 18.31 -2.04 -23.39
CA ASP A 257 19.18 -2.08 -24.59
C ASP A 257 19.22 -3.47 -25.22
N HIS A 258 19.15 -4.52 -24.39
CA HIS A 258 19.17 -5.89 -24.87
C HIS A 258 17.80 -6.41 -25.38
N ARG A 259 16.70 -5.92 -24.79
CA ARG A 259 15.34 -6.44 -25.02
C ARG A 259 14.36 -5.43 -25.63
N GLY A 260 14.80 -4.23 -25.92
CA GLY A 260 13.97 -3.14 -26.45
C GLY A 260 13.08 -2.46 -25.41
N GLY A 261 13.12 -2.93 -24.15
CA GLY A 261 12.36 -2.37 -23.05
C GLY A 261 12.48 -3.20 -21.77
N CYS A 262 12.03 -2.64 -20.66
CA CYS A 262 11.95 -3.37 -19.38
C CYS A 262 10.89 -2.76 -18.47
N VAL A 263 10.44 -3.56 -17.49
CA VAL A 263 9.50 -3.15 -16.43
C VAL A 263 10.24 -3.09 -15.11
N ILE A 264 9.92 -2.10 -14.28
CA ILE A 264 10.32 -2.08 -12.89
C ILE A 264 9.13 -1.89 -11.97
N MET A 265 9.04 -2.73 -10.93
CA MET A 265 8.15 -2.52 -9.79
C MET A 265 8.92 -1.81 -8.68
N ALA A 266 8.48 -0.60 -8.32
CA ALA A 266 9.13 0.23 -7.31
C ALA A 266 8.10 1.14 -6.61
N SER A 267 8.53 1.91 -5.59
CA SER A 267 7.72 3.04 -5.11
C SER A 267 7.87 4.26 -6.03
N PRO A 268 6.89 5.18 -6.07
CA PRO A 268 7.02 6.44 -6.79
C PRO A 268 8.28 7.24 -6.46
N SER A 269 8.64 7.37 -5.18
CA SER A 269 9.89 8.07 -4.76
C SER A 269 11.15 7.36 -5.24
N ALA A 270 11.17 6.02 -5.27
CA ALA A 270 12.28 5.27 -5.84
C ALA A 270 12.40 5.50 -7.37
N ALA A 271 11.26 5.58 -8.07
CA ALA A 271 11.22 5.89 -9.50
C ALA A 271 11.74 7.30 -9.79
N VAL A 272 11.37 8.31 -8.98
CA VAL A 272 11.89 9.69 -9.06
C VAL A 272 13.41 9.70 -8.90
N ARG A 273 13.97 8.97 -7.93
CA ARG A 273 15.44 8.88 -7.72
C ARG A 273 16.16 8.29 -8.94
N LEU A 274 15.58 7.26 -9.55
CA LEU A 274 16.13 6.67 -10.79
C LEU A 274 16.05 7.65 -11.96
N ALA A 275 14.94 8.39 -12.07
CA ALA A 275 14.77 9.41 -13.11
C ALA A 275 15.77 10.56 -12.94
N ALA A 276 15.94 11.07 -11.73
CA ALA A 276 16.91 12.12 -11.41
C ALA A 276 18.35 11.65 -11.69
N LEU A 277 18.72 10.42 -11.26
CA LEU A 277 20.03 9.83 -11.55
C LEU A 277 20.26 9.64 -13.06
N ALA A 278 19.27 9.19 -13.82
CA ALA A 278 19.38 9.04 -15.26
C ALA A 278 19.64 10.39 -15.93
N ARG A 279 18.90 11.43 -15.55
CA ARG A 279 19.09 12.79 -16.07
C ARG A 279 20.47 13.37 -15.72
N SER A 280 20.92 13.20 -14.47
CA SER A 280 22.27 13.67 -14.08
C SER A 280 23.40 13.02 -14.86
N ARG A 281 23.16 11.81 -15.40
CA ARG A 281 24.10 11.09 -16.26
C ARG A 281 23.86 11.30 -17.76
N GLY A 282 22.90 12.13 -18.14
CA GLY A 282 22.55 12.37 -19.53
C GLY A 282 21.98 11.15 -20.28
N VAL A 283 21.41 10.18 -19.54
CA VAL A 283 20.82 8.95 -20.13
C VAL A 283 19.29 9.00 -20.08
N SER A 284 18.64 8.56 -21.17
CA SER A 284 17.20 8.49 -21.24
C SER A 284 16.68 7.16 -20.70
N LEU A 285 15.51 7.19 -20.04
CA LEU A 285 14.76 6.01 -19.61
C LEU A 285 13.68 5.58 -20.62
N ARG A 286 13.77 6.02 -21.86
CA ARG A 286 12.82 5.59 -22.93
C ARG A 286 12.85 4.06 -23.05
N GLY A 287 11.66 3.42 -23.04
CA GLY A 287 11.50 1.98 -23.03
C GLY A 287 11.47 1.36 -21.63
N VAL A 288 11.62 2.16 -20.56
CA VAL A 288 11.43 1.71 -19.18
C VAL A 288 9.99 2.03 -18.74
N VAL A 289 9.31 1.02 -18.18
CA VAL A 289 7.94 1.11 -17.66
C VAL A 289 7.97 0.92 -16.15
N PHE A 290 7.55 1.93 -15.39
CA PHE A 290 7.39 1.83 -13.95
C PHE A 290 5.96 1.42 -13.60
N ILE A 291 5.81 0.38 -12.78
CA ILE A 291 4.59 0.04 -12.06
C ILE A 291 4.84 0.41 -10.60
N ALA A 292 4.24 1.50 -10.16
CA ALA A 292 4.59 2.13 -8.90
C ALA A 292 3.45 2.04 -7.87
N GLY A 293 3.77 1.64 -6.64
CA GLY A 293 2.80 1.52 -5.56
C GLY A 293 3.40 1.72 -4.18
N GLY A 294 2.54 1.72 -3.16
CA GLY A 294 2.94 1.87 -1.76
C GLY A 294 2.98 3.32 -1.27
N GLU A 295 2.86 4.29 -2.14
CA GLU A 295 2.68 5.72 -1.84
C GLU A 295 1.97 6.43 -3.00
N PRO A 296 1.41 7.64 -2.79
CA PRO A 296 0.74 8.38 -3.86
C PRO A 296 1.68 8.76 -5.02
N LEU A 297 1.21 8.58 -6.24
CA LEU A 297 1.85 9.10 -7.44
C LEU A 297 1.28 10.51 -7.72
N THR A 298 2.03 11.54 -7.32
CA THR A 298 1.64 12.94 -7.52
C THR A 298 1.92 13.40 -8.95
N PRO A 299 1.29 14.50 -9.42
CA PRO A 299 1.60 15.09 -10.72
C PRO A 299 3.08 15.43 -10.88
N GLY A 300 3.73 15.95 -9.83
CA GLY A 300 5.16 16.27 -9.84
C GLY A 300 6.03 15.04 -10.04
N LYS A 301 5.82 13.98 -9.24
CA LYS A 301 6.54 12.71 -9.40
C LYS A 301 6.36 12.12 -10.80
N ALA A 302 5.15 12.13 -11.32
CA ALA A 302 4.88 11.62 -12.66
C ALA A 302 5.56 12.45 -13.76
N ALA A 303 5.57 13.79 -13.63
CA ALA A 303 6.25 14.68 -14.56
C ALA A 303 7.76 14.44 -14.57
N GLU A 304 8.38 14.28 -13.41
CA GLU A 304 9.81 13.98 -13.26
C GLU A 304 10.20 12.68 -13.97
N ILE A 305 9.43 11.61 -13.74
CA ILE A 305 9.70 10.29 -14.32
C ILE A 305 9.47 10.31 -15.84
N ARG A 306 8.39 10.93 -16.31
CA ARG A 306 8.09 11.09 -17.73
C ARG A 306 9.11 12.00 -18.43
N GLY A 307 9.60 13.04 -17.73
CA GLY A 307 10.65 13.92 -18.21
C GLY A 307 11.99 13.22 -18.46
N ALA A 308 12.27 12.11 -17.76
CA ALA A 308 13.40 11.23 -18.04
C ALA A 308 13.14 10.25 -19.22
N GLY A 309 11.94 10.26 -19.81
CA GLY A 309 11.53 9.44 -20.95
C GLY A 309 10.81 8.14 -20.60
N ALA A 310 10.61 7.83 -19.32
CA ALA A 310 9.96 6.60 -18.87
C ALA A 310 8.43 6.70 -18.91
N GLN A 311 7.76 5.54 -18.94
CA GLN A 311 6.34 5.42 -18.64
C GLN A 311 6.14 5.09 -17.16
N ILE A 312 5.02 5.54 -16.58
CA ILE A 312 4.66 5.21 -15.21
C ILE A 312 3.15 5.03 -15.06
N GLY A 313 2.77 3.97 -14.33
CA GLY A 313 1.42 3.72 -13.89
C GLY A 313 1.36 3.41 -12.39
N SER A 314 0.27 3.85 -11.75
CA SER A 314 0.05 3.67 -10.31
C SER A 314 -0.61 2.34 -10.01
N LEU A 315 -0.20 1.69 -8.91
CA LEU A 315 -0.79 0.47 -8.36
C LEU A 315 -1.26 0.75 -6.92
N TYR A 316 -2.51 0.44 -6.63
CA TYR A 316 -3.03 0.48 -5.26
C TYR A 316 -3.18 -0.93 -4.70
N GLY A 317 -2.71 -1.12 -3.49
CA GLY A 317 -2.86 -2.37 -2.77
C GLY A 317 -2.65 -2.19 -1.26
N PHE A 318 -3.24 -3.08 -0.50
CA PHE A 318 -3.14 -3.12 0.95
C PHE A 318 -3.01 -4.58 1.43
N THR A 319 -2.41 -4.77 2.59
CA THR A 319 -1.98 -6.10 3.04
C THR A 319 -3.15 -7.06 3.25
N GLU A 320 -4.30 -6.56 3.67
CA GLU A 320 -5.52 -7.33 3.99
C GLU A 320 -6.30 -7.78 2.75
N GLY A 321 -6.22 -7.02 1.66
CA GLY A 321 -6.98 -7.25 0.44
C GLY A 321 -6.14 -7.49 -0.82
N GLY A 322 -4.82 -7.28 -0.76
CA GLY A 322 -3.92 -7.40 -1.92
C GLY A 322 -4.08 -6.25 -2.92
N PRO A 323 -3.94 -6.51 -4.23
CA PRO A 323 -4.18 -5.51 -5.25
C PRO A 323 -5.65 -5.07 -5.24
N GLY A 324 -5.89 -3.77 -5.04
CA GLY A 324 -7.23 -3.16 -5.09
C GLY A 324 -7.49 -2.43 -6.40
N ALA A 325 -6.46 -1.79 -6.98
CA ALA A 325 -6.54 -1.16 -8.28
C ALA A 325 -5.21 -1.25 -9.03
N VAL A 326 -5.27 -1.27 -10.36
CA VAL A 326 -4.13 -1.42 -11.28
C VAL A 326 -4.10 -0.25 -12.27
N PRO A 327 -2.93 0.08 -12.88
CA PRO A 327 -2.81 1.22 -13.75
C PRO A 327 -3.86 1.26 -14.87
N CYS A 328 -4.33 2.45 -15.24
CA CYS A 328 -5.07 2.66 -16.46
C CYS A 328 -4.09 2.80 -17.64
N GLY A 329 -4.40 2.16 -18.78
CA GLY A 329 -3.60 2.27 -20.02
C GLY A 329 -3.80 3.61 -20.75
N ASP A 330 -4.92 4.31 -20.49
CA ASP A 330 -5.23 5.65 -20.98
C ASP A 330 -5.66 6.55 -19.80
N PRO A 331 -4.70 7.00 -18.97
CA PRO A 331 -4.98 7.67 -17.72
C PRO A 331 -5.34 9.15 -17.91
N GLN A 332 -6.40 9.62 -17.23
CA GLN A 332 -6.78 11.04 -17.17
C GLN A 332 -6.03 11.81 -16.04
N ALA A 333 -5.53 11.09 -15.04
CA ALA A 333 -4.70 11.62 -13.97
C ALA A 333 -3.45 10.74 -13.80
N PRO A 334 -2.36 11.25 -13.21
CA PRO A 334 -1.15 10.46 -13.00
C PRO A 334 -1.38 9.15 -12.24
N ASP A 335 -2.27 9.16 -11.26
CA ASP A 335 -2.64 8.03 -10.40
C ASP A 335 -4.00 7.40 -10.78
N ASP A 336 -4.40 7.52 -12.04
CA ASP A 336 -5.61 6.89 -12.56
C ASP A 336 -5.45 5.37 -12.64
N MET A 337 -6.35 4.66 -11.97
CA MET A 337 -6.31 3.21 -11.81
C MET A 337 -7.68 2.59 -12.02
N HIS A 338 -7.72 1.41 -12.63
CA HIS A 338 -8.90 0.56 -12.65
C HIS A 338 -9.06 -0.17 -11.32
N PHE A 339 -10.17 0.03 -10.63
CA PHE A 339 -10.52 -0.74 -9.45
C PHE A 339 -10.87 -2.18 -9.82
N LEU A 340 -10.35 -3.15 -9.08
CA LEU A 340 -10.56 -4.58 -9.36
C LEU A 340 -11.92 -5.07 -8.85
N THR A 341 -12.99 -4.60 -9.50
CA THR A 341 -14.38 -4.99 -9.18
C THR A 341 -14.63 -6.49 -9.27
N CYS A 342 -13.77 -7.22 -9.96
CA CYS A 342 -13.81 -8.69 -10.02
C CYS A 342 -13.40 -9.38 -8.71
N ASP A 343 -12.72 -8.69 -7.79
CA ASP A 343 -12.19 -9.26 -6.55
C ASP A 343 -12.68 -8.57 -5.28
N LEU A 344 -13.05 -7.28 -5.41
CA LEU A 344 -13.53 -6.45 -4.31
C LEU A 344 -14.82 -5.73 -4.70
N ALA A 345 -15.71 -5.51 -3.74
CA ALA A 345 -16.78 -4.53 -3.86
C ALA A 345 -16.40 -3.25 -3.13
N LEU A 346 -16.83 -2.12 -3.66
CA LEU A 346 -16.59 -0.80 -3.12
C LEU A 346 -17.90 -0.04 -2.98
N ILE A 347 -18.16 0.46 -1.77
CA ILE A 347 -19.14 1.51 -1.51
C ILE A 347 -18.46 2.71 -0.90
N LEU A 348 -19.08 3.88 -0.99
CA LEU A 348 -18.58 5.12 -0.44
C LEU A 348 -19.28 5.45 0.87
N HIS A 349 -18.52 5.91 1.84
CA HIS A 349 -19.06 6.37 3.11
C HIS A 349 -18.62 7.81 3.36
N ARG A 350 -19.59 8.73 3.38
CA ARG A 350 -19.36 10.12 3.72
C ARG A 350 -18.87 10.27 5.15
N ARG A 351 -17.68 10.82 5.28
CA ARG A 351 -17.03 11.03 6.57
C ARG A 351 -16.76 12.52 6.78
N PRO A 352 -17.18 13.10 7.92
CA PRO A 352 -16.80 14.45 8.24
C PRO A 352 -15.30 14.53 8.52
N VAL A 353 -14.62 15.44 7.85
CA VAL A 353 -13.20 15.76 8.08
C VAL A 353 -13.12 17.19 8.59
N VAL A 354 -12.46 17.37 9.72
CA VAL A 354 -12.35 18.68 10.38
C VAL A 354 -11.77 19.69 9.39
N GLU A 355 -12.47 20.81 9.21
CA GLU A 355 -12.12 21.96 8.34
C GLU A 355 -12.15 21.72 6.82
N VAL A 356 -12.40 20.48 6.40
CA VAL A 356 -12.48 20.09 4.99
C VAL A 356 -13.93 19.96 4.53
N GLY A 357 -14.82 19.56 5.45
CA GLY A 357 -16.18 19.18 5.16
C GLY A 357 -16.36 17.68 5.14
N GLU A 358 -17.05 17.14 4.16
CA GLU A 358 -17.28 15.69 4.02
C GLU A 358 -16.43 15.12 2.88
N LEU A 359 -15.78 14.00 3.13
CA LEU A 359 -15.06 13.22 2.13
C LEU A 359 -15.61 11.79 2.06
N ASP A 360 -15.57 11.23 0.87
CA ASP A 360 -16.02 9.86 0.61
C ASP A 360 -14.90 8.86 0.94
N SER A 361 -14.98 8.23 2.10
CA SER A 361 -14.11 7.13 2.52
C SER A 361 -14.42 5.87 1.73
N LEU A 362 -13.39 5.12 1.35
CA LEU A 362 -13.54 3.85 0.68
C LEU A 362 -13.90 2.76 1.68
N MET A 363 -15.04 2.09 1.47
CA MET A 363 -15.44 0.89 2.19
C MET A 363 -15.35 -0.33 1.29
N LEU A 364 -14.58 -1.32 1.69
CA LEU A 364 -14.30 -2.49 0.89
C LEU A 364 -14.95 -3.76 1.45
N THR A 365 -15.37 -4.61 0.53
CA THR A 365 -15.87 -5.96 0.82
C THR A 365 -15.12 -6.98 -0.05
N SER A 366 -14.61 -8.06 0.55
CA SER A 366 -13.92 -9.14 -0.15
C SER A 366 -14.92 -10.11 -0.81
N LEU A 367 -14.69 -10.46 -2.09
CA LEU A 367 -15.59 -11.30 -2.88
C LEU A 367 -15.13 -12.77 -2.99
N SER A 368 -14.13 -13.18 -2.24
CA SER A 368 -13.65 -14.55 -2.32
C SER A 368 -13.19 -15.11 -0.97
N THR A 369 -13.13 -16.43 -0.89
CA THR A 369 -12.74 -17.18 0.31
C THR A 369 -11.22 -17.28 0.52
N VAL A 370 -10.41 -16.62 -0.29
CA VAL A 370 -8.94 -16.71 -0.21
C VAL A 370 -8.27 -15.42 0.26
N HIS A 371 -9.02 -14.35 0.47
CA HIS A 371 -8.47 -13.10 1.03
C HIS A 371 -7.84 -13.34 2.40
N PRO A 372 -6.74 -12.65 2.72
CA PRO A 372 -6.06 -12.76 4.02
C PRO A 372 -6.97 -12.47 5.21
N LYS A 373 -7.79 -11.44 5.09
CA LYS A 373 -8.85 -11.09 6.05
C LYS A 373 -10.21 -11.09 5.36
N ILE A 374 -11.23 -11.47 6.10
CA ILE A 374 -12.61 -11.32 5.66
C ILE A 374 -13.02 -9.88 5.89
N MET A 375 -13.51 -9.23 4.85
CA MET A 375 -13.98 -7.85 4.89
C MET A 375 -15.41 -7.76 4.39
N LEU A 376 -16.26 -7.09 5.16
CA LEU A 376 -17.63 -6.73 4.81
C LEU A 376 -17.86 -5.29 5.27
N ASN A 377 -17.96 -4.36 4.32
CA ASN A 377 -18.10 -2.93 4.57
C ASN A 377 -17.03 -2.38 5.54
N VAL A 378 -15.76 -2.60 5.22
CA VAL A 378 -14.63 -2.15 6.04
C VAL A 378 -14.07 -0.85 5.50
N GLU A 379 -14.03 0.20 6.33
CA GLU A 379 -13.22 1.38 6.05
C GLU A 379 -11.73 1.04 6.15
N ILE A 380 -10.97 1.43 5.14
CA ILE A 380 -9.53 1.17 5.06
C ILE A 380 -8.67 2.41 5.32
N ASP A 381 -9.28 3.48 5.79
CA ASP A 381 -8.66 4.79 6.06
C ASP A 381 -8.13 5.51 4.80
N ASP A 382 -8.67 5.16 3.64
CA ASP A 382 -8.31 5.79 2.37
C ASP A 382 -9.54 6.44 1.73
N PHE A 383 -9.31 7.52 0.97
CA PHE A 383 -10.29 8.21 0.15
C PHE A 383 -9.76 8.41 -1.26
N ALA A 384 -10.66 8.47 -2.23
CA ALA A 384 -10.32 8.71 -3.64
C ALA A 384 -11.51 9.35 -4.36
N MET A 385 -11.25 9.91 -5.52
CA MET A 385 -12.30 10.14 -6.50
C MET A 385 -12.63 8.82 -7.19
N VAL A 386 -13.90 8.45 -7.19
CA VAL A 386 -14.40 7.21 -7.78
C VAL A 386 -15.30 7.57 -8.95
N GLU A 387 -14.98 7.06 -10.12
CA GLU A 387 -15.69 7.35 -11.36
C GLU A 387 -15.94 6.07 -12.15
N THR A 388 -17.10 5.98 -12.79
CA THR A 388 -17.38 4.91 -13.77
C THR A 388 -17.30 5.52 -15.17
N ARG A 389 -16.30 5.12 -15.95
CA ARG A 389 -16.08 5.62 -17.30
C ARG A 389 -15.51 4.56 -18.24
N ARG A 390 -15.62 4.82 -19.52
CA ARG A 390 -14.97 4.08 -20.59
C ARG A 390 -13.69 4.82 -21.01
N CYS A 391 -12.55 4.13 -21.00
CA CYS A 391 -11.26 4.71 -21.38
C CYS A 391 -10.68 4.08 -22.67
N GLY A 392 -11.25 2.97 -23.14
CA GLY A 392 -10.78 2.26 -24.34
C GLY A 392 -9.49 1.47 -24.15
N CYS A 393 -8.91 1.41 -22.94
CA CYS A 393 -7.71 0.63 -22.67
C CYS A 393 -8.02 -0.89 -22.58
N PRO A 394 -7.01 -1.78 -22.61
CA PRO A 394 -7.24 -3.23 -22.55
C PRO A 394 -8.03 -3.73 -21.32
N LEU A 395 -8.08 -2.96 -20.23
CA LEU A 395 -8.84 -3.32 -19.02
C LEU A 395 -10.31 -2.90 -19.12
N ASP A 396 -10.60 -1.82 -19.83
CA ASP A 396 -11.96 -1.40 -20.18
C ASP A 396 -12.67 -2.48 -21.01
N GLU A 397 -11.97 -3.11 -21.95
CA GLU A 397 -12.48 -4.23 -22.76
C GLU A 397 -12.85 -5.46 -21.91
N LEU A 398 -12.28 -5.59 -20.73
CA LEU A 398 -12.58 -6.67 -19.79
C LEU A 398 -13.81 -6.38 -18.91
N GLY A 399 -14.33 -5.14 -18.92
CA GLY A 399 -15.44 -4.74 -18.09
C GLY A 399 -15.03 -4.06 -16.77
N LEU A 400 -13.76 -3.70 -16.60
CA LEU A 400 -13.28 -2.97 -15.42
C LEU A 400 -13.45 -1.46 -15.68
N HIS A 401 -14.64 -0.92 -15.44
CA HIS A 401 -14.98 0.47 -15.76
C HIS A 401 -14.90 1.44 -14.59
N GLN A 402 -14.73 0.92 -13.37
CA GLN A 402 -14.61 1.77 -12.18
C GLN A 402 -13.16 2.23 -12.00
N HIS A 403 -12.98 3.53 -11.94
CA HIS A 403 -11.68 4.19 -11.80
C HIS A 403 -11.51 4.82 -10.44
N LEU A 404 -10.27 4.81 -9.94
CA LEU A 404 -9.83 5.54 -8.76
C LEU A 404 -8.75 6.54 -9.17
N THR A 405 -8.93 7.80 -8.75
CA THR A 405 -7.94 8.87 -8.91
C THR A 405 -7.80 9.63 -7.59
N TYR A 406 -6.70 10.34 -7.42
CA TYR A 406 -6.42 11.13 -6.20
C TYR A 406 -6.53 10.31 -4.91
N LEU A 407 -6.06 9.04 -4.97
CA LEU A 407 -6.08 8.16 -3.81
C LEU A 407 -5.14 8.66 -2.72
N ARG A 408 -5.69 8.89 -1.52
CA ARG A 408 -4.96 9.39 -0.35
C ARG A 408 -5.49 8.74 0.92
N SER A 409 -4.75 8.87 2.02
CA SER A 409 -5.17 8.37 3.32
C SER A 409 -5.55 9.52 4.27
N PHE A 410 -6.53 9.26 5.16
CA PHE A 410 -6.97 10.25 6.16
C PHE A 410 -5.93 10.45 7.27
N THR A 411 -5.36 9.36 7.76
CA THR A 411 -4.52 9.38 8.97
C THR A 411 -3.11 8.80 8.77
N LYS A 412 -2.81 8.28 7.58
CA LYS A 412 -1.51 7.69 7.27
C LYS A 412 -0.60 8.72 6.59
N LEU A 413 0.62 8.85 7.08
CA LEU A 413 1.70 9.56 6.42
C LEU A 413 2.51 8.54 5.61
N THR A 414 2.69 8.78 4.33
CA THR A 414 3.31 7.81 3.44
C THR A 414 4.47 8.44 2.66
N GLY A 415 5.67 7.96 2.90
CA GLY A 415 6.85 8.36 2.15
C GLY A 415 7.77 7.18 1.88
N GLU A 416 8.48 7.20 0.76
CA GLU A 416 9.44 6.17 0.33
C GLU A 416 8.85 4.74 0.32
N GLY A 417 7.56 4.61 -0.04
CA GLY A 417 6.86 3.33 -0.04
C GLY A 417 6.56 2.77 1.35
N SER A 418 6.70 3.58 2.39
CA SER A 418 6.43 3.21 3.78
C SER A 418 5.42 4.16 4.42
N THR A 419 4.56 3.60 5.25
CA THR A 419 3.43 4.32 5.86
C THR A 419 3.55 4.34 7.38
N ILE A 420 3.29 5.49 8.01
CA ILE A 420 3.13 5.66 9.45
C ILE A 420 1.76 6.27 9.73
N LEU A 421 1.08 5.83 10.78
CA LEU A 421 -0.19 6.44 11.18
C LEU A 421 0.06 7.77 11.90
N GLY A 422 -0.62 8.83 11.45
CA GLY A 422 -0.56 10.15 12.05
C GLY A 422 -0.97 10.15 13.54
N THR A 423 -1.90 9.27 13.92
CA THR A 423 -2.37 9.14 15.31
C THR A 423 -1.26 8.75 16.31
N ASP A 424 -0.23 8.00 15.88
CA ASP A 424 0.93 7.72 16.74
C ASP A 424 1.83 8.94 16.90
N CYS A 425 1.91 9.75 15.85
CA CYS A 425 2.63 11.01 15.89
C CYS A 425 1.95 12.03 16.81
N VAL A 426 0.61 12.03 16.91
CA VAL A 426 -0.12 12.96 17.80
C VAL A 426 0.40 12.88 19.24
N ARG A 427 0.50 11.68 19.83
CA ARG A 427 1.03 11.53 21.18
C ARG A 427 2.48 12.03 21.32
N ILE A 428 3.29 11.77 20.29
CA ILE A 428 4.69 12.21 20.31
C ILE A 428 4.75 13.74 20.30
N LEU A 429 3.96 14.37 19.44
CA LEU A 429 3.93 15.82 19.26
C LEU A 429 3.27 16.53 20.45
N GLU A 430 2.21 15.97 21.02
CA GLU A 430 1.43 16.63 22.08
C GLU A 430 1.92 16.32 23.50
N GLU A 431 2.59 15.18 23.72
CA GLU A 431 2.98 14.75 25.06
C GLU A 431 4.51 14.56 25.21
N VAL A 432 5.15 13.81 24.30
CA VAL A 432 6.55 13.38 24.49
C VAL A 432 7.51 14.52 24.27
N LEU A 433 7.39 15.22 23.12
CA LEU A 433 8.29 16.31 22.79
C LEU A 433 8.11 17.52 23.74
N PRO A 434 6.87 17.96 24.09
CA PRO A 434 6.69 19.02 25.07
C PRO A 434 7.26 18.67 26.44
N ARG A 435 7.13 17.43 26.90
CA ARG A 435 7.68 16.99 28.19
C ARG A 435 9.21 17.03 28.23
N GLU A 436 9.88 16.72 27.13
CA GLU A 436 11.34 16.63 27.09
C GLU A 436 12.01 17.94 26.69
N PHE A 437 11.43 18.67 25.74
CA PHE A 437 12.04 19.86 25.16
C PHE A 437 11.34 21.17 25.58
N GLY A 438 10.23 21.08 26.30
CA GLY A 438 9.44 22.25 26.72
C GLY A 438 8.40 22.67 25.68
N GLY A 439 7.75 23.80 25.94
CA GLY A 439 6.64 24.29 25.09
C GLY A 439 5.32 23.58 25.39
N ARG A 440 4.37 23.79 24.50
CA ARG A 440 3.00 23.24 24.58
C ARG A 440 2.76 22.25 23.45
N SER A 441 1.69 21.50 23.51
CA SER A 441 1.27 20.57 22.43
C SER A 441 1.14 21.24 21.06
N ILE A 442 0.72 22.52 21.03
CA ILE A 442 0.56 23.29 19.78
C ILE A 442 1.88 23.84 19.22
N ASP A 443 2.98 23.72 19.92
CA ASP A 443 4.30 24.21 19.49
C ASP A 443 5.06 23.19 18.62
N TYR A 444 4.48 22.01 18.42
CA TYR A 444 5.02 20.91 17.60
C TYR A 444 4.00 20.48 16.55
N GLN A 445 4.45 20.35 15.31
CA GLN A 445 3.58 19.90 14.20
C GLN A 445 4.39 19.09 13.20
N LEU A 446 3.81 18.04 12.65
CA LEU A 446 4.37 17.31 11.52
C LEU A 446 3.69 17.75 10.23
N LEU A 447 4.47 18.25 9.28
CA LEU A 447 4.01 18.73 7.98
C LEU A 447 4.54 17.79 6.88
N GLU A 448 3.64 17.15 6.13
CA GLU A 448 3.98 16.39 4.94
C GLU A 448 3.93 17.31 3.72
N VAL A 449 5.02 17.37 2.96
CA VAL A 449 5.11 18.14 1.73
C VAL A 449 5.87 17.35 0.64
N GLU A 450 5.64 17.72 -0.61
CA GLU A 450 6.49 17.33 -1.73
C GLU A 450 7.54 18.43 -1.93
N ASP A 451 8.83 18.06 -1.90
CA ASP A 451 9.93 19.01 -2.09
C ASP A 451 10.12 19.38 -3.58
N GLU A 452 11.07 20.26 -3.88
CA GLU A 452 11.40 20.70 -5.23
C GLU A 452 11.90 19.58 -6.16
N HIS A 453 12.31 18.46 -5.57
CA HIS A 453 12.71 17.24 -6.28
C HIS A 453 11.58 16.20 -6.38
N HIS A 454 10.36 16.61 -6.04
CA HIS A 454 9.17 15.74 -6.02
C HIS A 454 9.28 14.52 -5.08
N LEU A 455 10.06 14.66 -4.01
CA LEU A 455 10.15 13.65 -2.96
C LEU A 455 9.28 14.05 -1.78
N THR A 456 8.60 13.08 -1.18
CA THR A 456 7.82 13.32 0.03
C THR A 456 8.75 13.58 1.21
N ARG A 457 8.59 14.73 1.87
CA ARG A 457 9.30 15.14 3.09
C ARG A 457 8.33 15.32 4.24
N LEU A 458 8.80 15.02 5.42
CA LEU A 458 8.09 15.24 6.68
C LEU A 458 8.88 16.26 7.49
N PHE A 459 8.35 17.47 7.58
CA PHE A 459 8.95 18.51 8.41
C PHE A 459 8.35 18.48 9.81
N LEU A 460 9.18 18.15 10.80
CA LEU A 460 8.84 18.33 12.20
C LEU A 460 9.07 19.81 12.55
N LEU A 461 7.98 20.58 12.51
CA LEU A 461 8.00 21.97 12.89
C LEU A 461 8.09 22.07 14.42
N VAL A 462 9.05 22.85 14.90
CA VAL A 462 9.22 23.17 16.33
C VAL A 462 9.17 24.69 16.47
N SER A 463 8.16 25.19 17.18
CA SER A 463 7.96 26.63 17.37
C SER A 463 9.21 27.28 17.97
N PRO A 464 9.61 28.48 17.53
CA PRO A 464 10.62 29.28 18.21
C PRO A 464 10.30 29.56 19.70
N GLU A 465 9.01 29.55 20.06
CA GLU A 465 8.53 29.74 21.46
C GLU A 465 9.02 28.65 22.43
N VAL A 466 9.41 27.47 21.91
CA VAL A 466 10.01 26.40 22.75
C VAL A 466 11.39 26.79 23.30
N GLY A 467 11.98 27.88 22.79
CA GLY A 467 13.33 28.30 23.15
C GLY A 467 14.42 27.52 22.42
N PRO A 468 15.70 27.66 22.83
CA PRO A 468 16.80 26.94 22.19
C PRO A 468 16.66 25.43 22.40
N VAL A 469 16.67 24.66 21.32
CA VAL A 469 16.71 23.20 21.35
C VAL A 469 17.71 22.67 20.33
N ASP A 470 18.31 21.54 20.64
CA ASP A 470 19.12 20.78 19.68
C ASP A 470 18.18 20.03 18.73
N GLU A 471 18.11 20.47 17.47
CA GLU A 471 17.23 19.92 16.44
C GLU A 471 17.55 18.42 16.20
N ARG A 472 18.82 18.03 16.33
CA ARG A 472 19.23 16.62 16.18
C ARG A 472 18.69 15.75 17.32
N ARG A 473 18.74 16.25 18.55
CA ARG A 473 18.13 15.56 19.69
C ARG A 473 16.61 15.44 19.55
N VAL A 474 15.94 16.49 19.07
CA VAL A 474 14.49 16.44 18.79
C VAL A 474 14.19 15.37 17.73
N LEU A 475 14.94 15.36 16.64
CA LEU A 475 14.80 14.36 15.58
C LEU A 475 15.05 12.94 16.10
N ASP A 476 16.15 12.73 16.82
CA ASP A 476 16.50 11.42 17.36
C ASP A 476 15.44 10.92 18.36
N ARG A 477 14.88 11.82 19.17
CA ARG A 477 13.78 11.48 20.10
C ARG A 477 12.51 11.11 19.34
N PHE A 478 12.10 11.90 18.36
CA PHE A 478 10.95 11.61 17.50
C PHE A 478 11.12 10.23 16.83
N ILE A 479 12.27 10.00 16.21
CA ILE A 479 12.59 8.74 15.53
C ILE A 479 12.63 7.56 16.52
N ALA A 480 13.13 7.74 17.73
CA ALA A 480 13.17 6.68 18.77
C ALA A 480 11.75 6.27 19.19
N GLU A 481 10.86 7.22 19.40
CA GLU A 481 9.46 6.95 19.76
C GLU A 481 8.70 6.26 18.62
N VAL A 482 8.89 6.72 17.39
CA VAL A 482 8.32 6.07 16.20
C VAL A 482 8.93 4.66 16.03
N ARG A 483 10.25 4.47 16.26
CA ARG A 483 10.95 3.19 16.16
C ARG A 483 10.49 2.17 17.21
N ALA A 484 10.18 2.59 18.41
CA ALA A 484 9.65 1.71 19.44
C ALA A 484 8.37 0.99 18.96
N ARG A 485 7.69 1.53 17.95
CA ARG A 485 6.42 1.09 17.40
C ARG A 485 6.49 0.54 15.97
N THR A 486 7.47 1.00 15.15
CA THR A 486 7.57 0.66 13.72
C THR A 486 9.01 0.45 13.30
N SER A 487 9.41 -0.77 12.93
CA SER A 487 10.83 -1.08 12.65
C SER A 487 11.26 -0.97 11.19
N GLN A 488 10.37 -1.17 10.21
CA GLN A 488 10.76 -1.26 8.79
C GLN A 488 10.70 0.07 8.05
N GLY A 489 9.64 0.85 8.17
CA GLY A 489 9.48 2.12 7.44
C GLY A 489 10.50 3.19 7.82
N LEU A 490 10.88 3.26 9.10
CA LEU A 490 11.82 4.25 9.61
C LEU A 490 13.25 4.14 9.05
N ARG A 491 13.68 2.95 8.65
CA ARG A 491 15.01 2.82 8.04
C ARG A 491 15.06 3.46 6.66
N MET A 492 13.99 3.30 5.88
CA MET A 492 13.86 3.96 4.58
C MET A 492 13.80 5.47 4.75
N TRP A 493 13.06 5.96 5.73
CA TRP A 493 12.97 7.38 6.04
C TRP A 493 14.31 7.98 6.48
N ARG A 494 15.13 7.23 7.23
CA ARG A 494 16.50 7.65 7.58
C ARG A 494 17.42 7.64 6.36
N GLN A 495 17.37 6.60 5.54
CA GLN A 495 18.19 6.52 4.32
C GLN A 495 17.84 7.61 3.32
N ALA A 496 16.59 8.03 3.28
CA ALA A 496 16.07 9.03 2.37
C ALA A 496 16.03 10.45 2.98
N GLU A 497 16.45 10.60 4.26
CA GLU A 497 16.33 11.86 5.01
C GLU A 497 14.92 12.46 4.94
N THR A 498 13.91 11.58 4.99
CA THR A 498 12.50 11.96 4.82
C THR A 498 12.00 12.88 5.91
N VAL A 499 12.50 12.73 7.16
CA VAL A 499 12.11 13.57 8.31
C VAL A 499 13.20 14.60 8.60
N GLN A 500 12.81 15.87 8.68
CA GLN A 500 13.69 16.99 9.02
C GLN A 500 13.05 17.87 10.08
N VAL A 501 13.83 18.39 11.01
CA VAL A 501 13.36 19.36 12.01
C VAL A 501 13.54 20.78 11.46
N ILE A 502 12.51 21.59 11.57
CA ILE A 502 12.54 23.00 11.16
C ILE A 502 12.06 23.88 12.31
N ARG A 503 12.85 24.89 12.66
CA ARG A 503 12.49 25.92 13.65
C ARG A 503 11.55 26.94 13.00
N ARG A 504 10.25 26.68 13.15
CA ARG A 504 9.19 27.53 12.60
C ARG A 504 7.90 27.36 13.39
N HIS A 505 7.07 28.41 13.45
CA HIS A 505 5.73 28.30 14.01
C HIS A 505 4.91 27.26 13.24
N PRO A 506 4.18 26.38 13.94
CA PRO A 506 3.19 25.51 13.35
C PRO A 506 2.21 26.23 12.45
N VAL A 507 1.79 25.60 11.38
CA VAL A 507 0.85 26.15 10.39
C VAL A 507 -0.56 26.02 10.94
N ALA A 508 -1.24 27.16 11.07
CA ALA A 508 -2.64 27.17 11.44
C ALA A 508 -3.53 26.94 10.21
N THR A 509 -4.63 26.23 10.40
CA THR A 509 -5.68 26.12 9.40
C THR A 509 -6.36 27.47 9.14
N PRO A 510 -7.16 27.63 8.06
CA PRO A 510 -7.90 28.87 7.80
C PRO A 510 -8.79 29.35 8.95
N ARG A 511 -9.20 28.44 9.84
CA ARG A 511 -9.98 28.74 11.05
C ARG A 511 -9.13 28.95 12.30
N GLY A 512 -7.81 29.06 12.15
CA GLY A 512 -6.88 29.35 13.23
C GLY A 512 -6.51 28.17 14.14
N LYS A 513 -6.88 26.92 13.78
CA LYS A 513 -6.49 25.74 14.56
C LYS A 513 -5.13 25.22 14.12
N ILE A 514 -4.32 24.77 15.06
CA ILE A 514 -3.08 24.04 14.82
C ILE A 514 -3.38 22.56 15.00
N LEU A 515 -3.29 21.81 13.92
CA LEU A 515 -3.43 20.34 13.94
C LEU A 515 -2.06 19.71 14.18
N PRO A 516 -1.96 18.62 14.94
CA PRO A 516 -0.68 17.94 15.19
C PRO A 516 0.06 17.52 13.93
N PHE A 517 -0.68 17.15 12.87
CA PHE A 517 -0.11 16.94 11.55
C PHE A 517 -0.98 17.55 10.46
N HIS A 518 -0.31 17.95 9.39
CA HIS A 518 -0.92 18.55 8.22
C HIS A 518 -0.36 17.89 6.97
N THR A 519 -1.21 17.56 6.00
CA THR A 519 -0.79 16.97 4.72
C THR A 519 -1.11 17.93 3.58
N GLN A 520 -0.15 18.19 2.73
CA GLN A 520 -0.36 19.00 1.52
C GLN A 520 -1.31 18.30 0.53
N ALA A 521 -1.33 16.96 0.54
CA ALA A 521 -2.18 16.17 -0.33
C ALA A 521 -3.68 16.43 -0.10
N LEU A 522 -4.11 16.60 1.14
CA LEU A 522 -5.51 16.90 1.48
C LEU A 522 -5.93 18.27 0.94
N ALA A 523 -5.09 19.30 1.10
CA ALA A 523 -5.33 20.63 0.57
C ALA A 523 -5.41 20.64 -0.96
N ALA A 524 -4.57 19.85 -1.64
CA ALA A 524 -4.59 19.71 -3.10
C ALA A 524 -5.84 19.00 -3.61
N PHE A 525 -6.31 17.97 -2.92
CA PHE A 525 -7.54 17.24 -3.26
C PHE A 525 -8.77 18.16 -3.25
N LEU A 526 -8.81 19.11 -2.35
CA LEU A 526 -9.95 20.02 -2.19
C LEU A 526 -9.96 21.20 -3.16
N GLY A 527 -8.95 21.34 -4.04
CA GLY A 527 -8.82 22.51 -4.90
C GLY A 527 -8.63 23.81 -4.11
N ALA A 528 -8.52 23.74 -2.79
CA ALA A 528 -8.19 24.85 -1.93
C ALA A 528 -6.69 25.10 -2.08
N GLY A 529 -6.31 25.96 -3.02
CA GLY A 529 -4.98 26.53 -3.02
C GLY A 529 -4.77 27.14 -1.62
N ALA A 530 -4.01 26.47 -0.76
CA ALA A 530 -3.62 27.03 0.51
C ALA A 530 -2.83 28.30 0.18
N PRO A 531 -3.33 29.49 0.50
CA PRO A 531 -2.55 30.70 0.28
C PRO A 531 -1.32 30.58 1.16
N GLY A 532 -0.16 30.31 0.58
CA GLY A 532 1.09 30.27 1.27
C GLY A 532 1.96 29.01 1.17
N ALA A 533 1.55 27.95 0.46
CA ALA A 533 2.44 26.79 0.29
C ALA A 533 3.74 27.14 -0.45
N ALA A 534 3.69 28.04 -1.43
CA ALA A 534 4.88 28.54 -2.13
C ALA A 534 5.78 29.45 -1.27
N GLY A 535 5.25 30.00 -0.16
CA GLY A 535 6.01 30.83 0.79
C GLY A 535 6.51 30.09 2.03
N LEU A 536 6.23 28.78 2.13
CA LEU A 536 6.49 27.99 3.34
C LEU A 536 7.94 27.45 3.44
N LEU A 537 8.67 27.38 2.34
CA LEU A 537 10.04 26.88 2.34
C LEU A 537 11.03 28.04 2.13
N PRO A 538 12.02 28.23 3.01
CA PRO A 538 13.17 29.07 2.67
C PRO A 538 13.95 28.37 1.56
N ALA A 539 14.24 29.07 0.48
CA ALA A 539 15.22 28.64 -0.52
C ALA A 539 16.60 28.53 0.17
N ARG A 540 16.94 27.35 0.67
CA ARG A 540 18.32 26.99 0.96
C ARG A 540 18.79 26.05 -0.14
N PRO A 541 19.88 26.38 -0.84
CA PRO A 541 20.50 25.47 -1.77
C PRO A 541 21.01 24.25 -0.99
N ILE A 542 20.54 23.07 -1.35
CA ILE A 542 21.17 21.81 -0.96
C ILE A 542 22.44 21.71 -1.79
N GLY A 543 23.56 22.10 -1.22
CA GLY A 543 24.84 21.98 -1.91
C GLY A 543 25.92 22.83 -1.28
N GLU A 544 26.41 22.35 -0.15
CA GLU A 544 27.82 22.47 0.20
C GLU A 544 28.08 21.42 1.28
N SER A 545 28.56 20.26 0.84
CA SER A 545 29.20 19.29 1.70
C SER A 545 30.37 19.98 2.39
N ALA A 546 30.24 20.18 3.70
CA ALA A 546 31.39 20.56 4.52
C ALA A 546 32.51 19.53 4.30
N GLY A 547 33.56 19.97 3.70
CA GLY A 547 34.72 19.16 3.38
C GLY A 547 35.22 18.43 4.62
N VAL A 548 35.28 17.12 4.51
CA VAL A 548 36.01 16.27 5.43
C VAL A 548 37.50 16.58 5.20
N ARG A 549 38.12 17.31 6.13
CA ARG A 549 39.59 17.41 6.19
C ARG A 549 40.13 16.04 6.61
N PRO A 550 41.13 15.51 5.94
CA PRO A 550 41.84 14.34 6.43
C PRO A 550 42.63 14.72 7.70
N VAL A 551 42.48 13.92 8.73
CA VAL A 551 43.29 13.96 9.95
C VAL A 551 44.59 13.24 9.64
N PRO A 552 45.78 13.75 10.13
CA PRO A 552 47.10 13.28 9.81
C PRO A 552 47.40 11.86 10.29
#